data_36fb4a4864c2a156934265f8c8b6d610
#
_entry.id   36fb4a4864c2a156934265f8c8b6d610
#
_cell.length_a   1.000
_cell.length_b   1.000
_cell.length_c   1.000
_cell.angle_alpha   90.00
_cell.angle_beta   90.00
_cell.angle_gamma   90.00
#
_symmetry.space_group_name_H-M   'P 1'
#
loop_
_entity.id
_entity.type
_entity.pdbx_description
1 polymer ?
#
loop_
_entity_poly.entity_id
_entity_poly.type
_entity_poly.pdbx_seq_one_letter_code
_entity_poly.pdbx_strand_id
1 'polypeptide(L)'
;ISSLSEAIKKQTLIINGVSKTYAMTGWRIGFAVGNPEIISAMSKIVSQTTSNPSAVAQYAAIEALTGDQTDIENMRAEFEQRLNTIYPLVNEIPGFEAIKPQGAFYLFPKVAKAMAIKGFTDVTAFCDDILEETGVAVVTGAGFGANDNLRMSYATDMATLVDAVNRLKTYMEA
;
A
#
# COMPACT_ATOMS: atom_id res chain seq x y z
N ILE A 1 2.34 -4.00 -18.71
CA ILE A 1 3.13 -5.04 -19.42
C ILE A 1 2.29 -5.69 -20.53
N SER A 2 1.07 -6.15 -20.26
CA SER A 2 0.21 -6.81 -21.26
C SER A 2 -0.11 -5.96 -22.50
N SER A 3 0.08 -4.64 -22.45
CA SER A 3 -0.14 -3.70 -23.55
C SER A 3 1.07 -3.49 -24.47
N LEU A 4 2.23 -4.08 -24.15
CA LEU A 4 3.48 -3.84 -24.91
C LEU A 4 3.50 -4.56 -26.27
N SER A 5 2.98 -5.80 -26.34
CA SER A 5 2.84 -6.56 -27.58
C SER A 5 1.88 -7.75 -27.38
N GLU A 6 1.36 -8.30 -28.50
CA GLU A 6 0.52 -9.51 -28.46
C GLU A 6 1.29 -10.74 -27.92
N ALA A 7 2.60 -10.84 -28.17
CA ALA A 7 3.41 -11.93 -27.63
C ALA A 7 3.53 -11.85 -26.11
N ILE A 8 3.76 -10.67 -25.56
CA ILE A 8 3.81 -10.42 -24.11
C ILE A 8 2.42 -10.62 -23.49
N LYS A 9 1.37 -10.09 -24.12
CA LYS A 9 -0.02 -10.26 -23.66
C LYS A 9 -0.41 -11.72 -23.45
N LYS A 10 -0.04 -12.60 -24.40
CA LYS A 10 -0.30 -14.06 -24.31
C LYS A 10 0.40 -14.73 -23.12
N GLN A 11 1.52 -14.18 -22.65
CA GLN A 11 2.29 -14.70 -21.52
C GLN A 11 1.97 -13.98 -20.21
N THR A 12 1.10 -12.98 -20.22
CA THR A 12 0.77 -12.17 -19.04
C THR A 12 -0.55 -12.64 -18.42
N LEU A 13 -0.51 -12.89 -17.11
CA LEU A 13 -1.69 -13.05 -16.28
C LEU A 13 -1.77 -11.85 -15.33
N ILE A 14 -2.80 -11.03 -15.48
CA ILE A 14 -3.04 -9.89 -14.60
C ILE A 14 -3.89 -10.37 -13.43
N ILE A 15 -3.41 -10.15 -12.21
CA ILE A 15 -4.17 -10.37 -10.98
C ILE A 15 -4.42 -9.00 -10.37
N ASN A 16 -5.68 -8.66 -10.12
CA ASN A 16 -6.08 -7.38 -9.55
C ASN A 16 -7.34 -7.54 -8.69
N GLY A 17 -7.83 -6.47 -8.07
CA GLY A 17 -9.03 -6.48 -7.26
C GLY A 17 -9.55 -5.08 -6.95
N VAL A 18 -10.77 -5.03 -6.45
CA VAL A 18 -11.48 -3.77 -6.14
C VAL A 18 -11.18 -3.24 -4.73
N SER A 19 -10.47 -4.00 -3.92
CA SER A 19 -10.28 -3.73 -2.48
C SER A 19 -9.69 -2.36 -2.17
N LYS A 20 -8.72 -1.88 -2.96
CA LYS A 20 -7.98 -0.63 -2.67
C LYS A 20 -8.49 0.53 -3.50
N THR A 21 -8.48 0.39 -4.82
CA THR A 21 -8.91 1.46 -5.75
C THR A 21 -10.34 1.92 -5.48
N TYR A 22 -11.23 1.01 -5.12
CA TYR A 22 -12.65 1.29 -4.90
C TYR A 22 -13.06 1.29 -3.42
N ALA A 23 -12.11 1.28 -2.49
CA ALA A 23 -12.35 1.19 -1.04
C ALA A 23 -13.26 0.01 -0.63
N MET A 24 -13.18 -1.13 -1.35
CA MET A 24 -14.06 -2.29 -1.24
C MET A 24 -13.40 -3.48 -0.56
N THR A 25 -12.63 -3.26 0.50
CA THR A 25 -11.90 -4.35 1.20
C THR A 25 -12.84 -5.42 1.76
N GLY A 26 -13.98 -5.03 2.29
CA GLY A 26 -14.99 -5.93 2.89
C GLY A 26 -15.75 -6.78 1.86
N TRP A 27 -15.77 -6.40 0.58
CA TRP A 27 -16.50 -7.09 -0.47
C TRP A 27 -15.80 -8.36 -0.97
N ARG A 28 -14.52 -8.53 -0.69
CA ARG A 28 -13.72 -9.73 -0.99
C ARG A 28 -13.74 -10.13 -2.47
N ILE A 29 -13.54 -9.17 -3.38
CA ILE A 29 -13.48 -9.39 -4.83
C ILE A 29 -12.06 -9.13 -5.37
N GLY A 30 -11.52 -10.16 -6.02
CA GLY A 30 -10.38 -10.09 -6.91
C GLY A 30 -10.72 -10.73 -8.24
N PHE A 31 -9.94 -10.40 -9.27
CA PHE A 31 -10.13 -10.95 -10.61
C PHE A 31 -8.79 -11.22 -11.30
N ALA A 32 -8.83 -12.15 -12.25
CA ALA A 32 -7.72 -12.48 -13.12
C ALA A 32 -8.08 -12.27 -14.57
N VAL A 33 -7.16 -11.70 -15.36
CA VAL A 33 -7.32 -11.50 -16.81
C VAL A 33 -6.07 -12.03 -17.53
N GLY A 34 -6.27 -12.90 -18.51
CA GLY A 34 -5.13 -13.50 -19.22
C GLY A 34 -5.56 -14.49 -20.29
N ASN A 35 -4.65 -15.41 -20.65
CA ASN A 35 -4.92 -16.47 -21.62
C ASN A 35 -6.19 -17.26 -21.25
N PRO A 36 -7.18 -17.43 -22.17
CA PRO A 36 -8.43 -18.14 -21.88
C PRO A 36 -8.26 -19.58 -21.36
N GLU A 37 -7.24 -20.30 -21.80
CA GLU A 37 -6.97 -21.66 -21.31
C GLU A 37 -6.57 -21.66 -19.84
N ILE A 38 -5.71 -20.72 -19.44
CA ILE A 38 -5.29 -20.53 -18.04
C ILE A 38 -6.48 -20.10 -17.18
N ILE A 39 -7.26 -19.13 -17.62
CA ILE A 39 -8.45 -18.67 -16.90
C ILE A 39 -9.48 -19.79 -16.74
N SER A 40 -9.69 -20.61 -17.78
CA SER A 40 -10.57 -21.78 -17.71
C SER A 40 -10.07 -22.81 -16.67
N ALA A 41 -8.77 -23.08 -16.63
CA ALA A 41 -8.19 -23.97 -15.63
C ALA A 41 -8.33 -23.43 -14.21
N MET A 42 -8.07 -22.13 -14.01
CA MET A 42 -8.27 -21.44 -12.71
C MET A 42 -9.75 -21.55 -12.27
N SER A 43 -10.71 -21.30 -13.18
CA SER A 43 -12.13 -21.40 -12.87
C SER A 43 -12.53 -22.80 -12.42
N LYS A 44 -11.98 -23.86 -13.05
CA LYS A 44 -12.22 -25.25 -12.61
C LYS A 44 -11.73 -25.47 -11.18
N ILE A 45 -10.52 -25.01 -10.85
CA ILE A 45 -9.96 -25.17 -9.49
C ILE A 45 -10.83 -24.41 -8.48
N VAL A 46 -11.14 -23.14 -8.76
CA VAL A 46 -11.95 -22.29 -7.88
C VAL A 46 -13.33 -22.93 -7.65
N SER A 47 -13.97 -23.48 -8.68
CA SER A 47 -15.30 -24.12 -8.57
C SER A 47 -15.30 -25.35 -7.68
N GLN A 48 -14.17 -26.05 -7.53
CA GLN A 48 -14.01 -27.23 -6.69
C GLN A 48 -13.46 -26.94 -5.29
N THR A 49 -12.99 -25.72 -5.04
CA THR A 49 -12.38 -25.34 -3.75
C THR A 49 -13.24 -24.35 -2.98
N THR A 50 -13.40 -23.13 -3.51
CA THR A 50 -14.06 -22.01 -2.83
C THR A 50 -15.37 -21.59 -3.48
N SER A 51 -15.77 -22.23 -4.59
CA SER A 51 -16.90 -21.84 -5.42
C SER A 51 -16.72 -20.44 -6.03
N ASN A 52 -17.68 -19.56 -5.89
CA ASN A 52 -17.63 -18.20 -6.44
C ASN A 52 -17.79 -17.15 -5.33
N PRO A 53 -17.34 -15.92 -5.55
CA PRO A 53 -17.66 -14.80 -4.67
C PRO A 53 -19.18 -14.57 -4.57
N SER A 54 -19.60 -13.90 -3.49
CA SER A 54 -21.00 -13.50 -3.32
C SER A 54 -21.54 -12.76 -4.57
N ALA A 55 -22.75 -13.13 -5.02
CA ALA A 55 -23.36 -12.46 -6.18
C ALA A 55 -23.54 -10.96 -5.97
N VAL A 56 -23.92 -10.55 -4.76
CA VAL A 56 -24.04 -9.11 -4.40
C VAL A 56 -22.71 -8.39 -4.57
N ALA A 57 -21.62 -9.01 -4.13
CA ALA A 57 -20.28 -8.46 -4.27
C ALA A 57 -19.82 -8.37 -5.73
N GLN A 58 -20.21 -9.34 -6.57
CA GLN A 58 -19.91 -9.31 -8.02
C GLN A 58 -20.64 -8.15 -8.71
N TYR A 59 -21.93 -7.94 -8.43
CA TYR A 59 -22.69 -6.80 -8.98
C TYR A 59 -22.12 -5.46 -8.51
N ALA A 60 -21.76 -5.33 -7.24
CA ALA A 60 -21.10 -4.13 -6.73
C ALA A 60 -19.74 -3.87 -7.42
N ALA A 61 -18.95 -4.94 -7.69
CA ALA A 61 -17.70 -4.81 -8.43
C ALA A 61 -17.89 -4.42 -9.89
N ILE A 62 -18.97 -4.90 -10.55
CA ILE A 62 -19.32 -4.48 -11.92
C ILE A 62 -19.58 -2.97 -11.92
N GLU A 63 -20.43 -2.48 -11.02
CA GLU A 63 -20.73 -1.04 -10.92
C GLU A 63 -19.46 -0.24 -10.64
N ALA A 64 -18.62 -0.68 -9.70
CA ALA A 64 -17.35 -0.03 -9.40
C ALA A 64 -16.43 0.09 -10.64
N LEU A 65 -16.37 -0.94 -11.48
CA LEU A 65 -15.48 -0.99 -12.65
C LEU A 65 -16.04 -0.28 -13.89
N THR A 66 -17.36 -0.18 -14.01
CA THR A 66 -18.03 0.30 -15.25
C THR A 66 -18.86 1.57 -15.05
N GLY A 67 -19.18 1.92 -13.81
CA GLY A 67 -19.91 3.13 -13.45
C GLY A 67 -19.06 4.40 -13.48
N ASP A 68 -19.59 5.48 -12.95
CA ASP A 68 -18.90 6.77 -12.87
C ASP A 68 -17.64 6.67 -12.02
N GLN A 69 -16.52 7.16 -12.54
CA GLN A 69 -15.21 7.13 -11.90
C GLN A 69 -14.85 8.44 -11.16
N THR A 70 -15.77 9.39 -11.09
CA THR A 70 -15.52 10.71 -10.46
C THR A 70 -15.03 10.60 -9.01
N ASP A 71 -15.64 9.73 -8.21
CA ASP A 71 -15.24 9.51 -6.81
C ASP A 71 -13.84 8.89 -6.70
N ILE A 72 -13.47 8.05 -7.66
CA ILE A 72 -12.13 7.43 -7.71
C ILE A 72 -11.06 8.50 -7.99
N GLU A 73 -11.33 9.41 -8.94
CA GLU A 73 -10.42 10.51 -9.23
C GLU A 73 -10.31 11.50 -8.08
N ASN A 74 -11.39 11.81 -7.39
CA ASN A 74 -11.40 12.63 -6.19
C ASN A 74 -10.53 12.00 -5.08
N MET A 75 -10.71 10.71 -4.84
CA MET A 75 -9.92 9.95 -3.86
C MET A 75 -8.43 9.89 -4.27
N ARG A 76 -8.13 9.66 -5.54
CA ARG A 76 -6.77 9.67 -6.07
C ARG A 76 -6.09 11.03 -5.83
N ALA A 77 -6.79 12.13 -6.13
CA ALA A 77 -6.29 13.49 -5.92
C ALA A 77 -6.00 13.77 -4.45
N GLU A 78 -6.87 13.33 -3.54
CA GLU A 78 -6.68 13.44 -2.10
C GLU A 78 -5.41 12.67 -1.64
N PHE A 79 -5.21 11.43 -2.10
CA PHE A 79 -4.00 10.67 -1.80
C PHE A 79 -2.73 11.33 -2.36
N GLU A 80 -2.80 11.92 -3.55
CA GLU A 80 -1.69 12.66 -4.14
C GLU A 80 -1.34 13.90 -3.30
N GLN A 81 -2.34 14.63 -2.82
CA GLN A 81 -2.15 15.78 -1.93
C GLN A 81 -1.48 15.35 -0.62
N ARG A 82 -1.94 14.26 0.02
CA ARG A 82 -1.33 13.70 1.23
C ARG A 82 0.13 13.34 0.98
N LEU A 83 0.41 12.61 -0.08
CA LEU A 83 1.78 12.25 -0.44
C LEU A 83 2.66 13.48 -0.64
N ASN A 84 2.20 14.46 -1.39
CA ASN A 84 2.96 15.68 -1.69
C ASN A 84 3.27 16.50 -0.43
N THR A 85 2.39 16.41 0.58
CA THR A 85 2.58 17.09 1.86
C THR A 85 3.55 16.33 2.77
N ILE A 86 3.34 15.01 2.97
CA ILE A 86 4.12 14.28 3.98
C ILE A 86 5.49 13.82 3.48
N TYR A 87 5.67 13.61 2.17
CA TYR A 87 6.93 13.14 1.63
C TYR A 87 8.13 14.04 1.97
N PRO A 88 8.08 15.36 1.75
CA PRO A 88 9.16 16.25 2.19
C PRO A 88 9.36 16.23 3.70
N LEU A 89 8.28 16.24 4.49
CA LEU A 89 8.35 16.26 5.95
C LEU A 89 9.01 14.99 6.51
N VAL A 90 8.74 13.81 5.93
CA VAL A 90 9.40 12.56 6.33
C VAL A 90 10.90 12.61 6.04
N ASN A 91 11.33 13.23 4.94
CA ASN A 91 12.75 13.39 4.65
C ASN A 91 13.45 14.46 5.49
N GLU A 92 12.71 15.26 6.24
CA GLU A 92 13.26 16.18 7.26
C GLU A 92 13.51 15.48 8.61
N ILE A 93 12.97 14.27 8.83
CA ILE A 93 13.23 13.52 10.07
C ILE A 93 14.69 13.04 10.08
N PRO A 94 15.47 13.30 11.14
CA PRO A 94 16.86 12.88 11.20
C PRO A 94 17.04 11.38 10.96
N GLY A 95 17.80 11.03 9.91
CA GLY A 95 18.12 9.65 9.57
C GLY A 95 17.08 8.89 8.76
N PHE A 96 15.98 9.54 8.35
CA PHE A 96 14.98 8.99 7.43
C PHE A 96 15.32 9.37 5.98
N GLU A 97 15.23 8.41 5.05
CA GLU A 97 15.48 8.61 3.62
C GLU A 97 14.37 7.91 2.81
N ALA A 98 13.36 8.66 2.39
CA ALA A 98 12.26 8.16 1.58
C ALA A 98 12.47 8.48 0.09
N ILE A 99 12.12 7.52 -0.78
CA ILE A 99 11.93 7.74 -2.21
C ILE A 99 10.45 8.04 -2.44
N LYS A 100 10.14 9.06 -3.26
CA LYS A 100 8.75 9.41 -3.59
C LYS A 100 8.11 8.29 -4.39
N PRO A 101 7.06 7.62 -3.86
CA PRO A 101 6.38 6.56 -4.58
C PRO A 101 5.54 7.10 -5.74
N GLN A 102 5.33 6.27 -6.75
CA GLN A 102 4.46 6.56 -7.90
C GLN A 102 3.08 5.89 -7.79
N GLY A 103 2.81 5.20 -6.70
CA GLY A 103 1.54 4.50 -6.47
C GLY A 103 1.43 3.94 -5.06
N ALA A 104 0.33 3.25 -4.80
CA ALA A 104 -0.09 2.80 -3.48
C ALA A 104 -0.33 4.00 -2.51
N PHE A 105 -0.33 3.74 -1.22
CA PHE A 105 -0.52 4.74 -0.16
C PHE A 105 0.47 4.53 1.00
N TYR A 106 1.73 4.17 0.63
CA TYR A 106 2.80 3.91 1.59
C TYR A 106 4.04 4.73 1.24
N LEU A 107 4.71 5.27 2.27
CA LEU A 107 6.12 5.61 2.24
C LEU A 107 6.92 4.44 2.84
N PHE A 108 8.11 4.20 2.30
CA PHE A 108 9.00 3.13 2.74
C PHE A 108 10.43 3.66 2.96
N PRO A 109 10.60 4.60 3.92
CA PRO A 109 11.90 5.21 4.16
C PRO A 109 12.92 4.20 4.65
N LYS A 110 14.17 4.38 4.21
CA LYS A 110 15.33 3.79 4.83
C LYS A 110 15.62 4.52 6.14
N VAL A 111 15.86 3.75 7.22
CA VAL A 111 16.01 4.27 8.58
C VAL A 111 17.29 3.77 9.27
N ALA A 112 18.24 3.18 8.53
CA ALA A 112 19.48 2.69 9.09
C ALA A 112 20.23 3.75 9.91
N LYS A 113 20.25 5.02 9.46
CA LYS A 113 20.87 6.13 10.17
C LYS A 113 20.08 6.51 11.44
N ALA A 114 18.76 6.52 11.35
CA ALA A 114 17.88 6.80 12.50
C ALA A 114 18.05 5.74 13.59
N MET A 115 18.09 4.46 13.22
CA MET A 115 18.39 3.35 14.13
C MET A 115 19.73 3.54 14.82
N ALA A 116 20.78 3.89 14.07
CA ALA A 116 22.11 4.13 14.64
C ALA A 116 22.13 5.31 15.64
N ILE A 117 21.40 6.40 15.35
CA ILE A 117 21.25 7.56 16.25
C ILE A 117 20.62 7.12 17.58
N LYS A 118 19.61 6.26 17.55
CA LYS A 118 18.88 5.78 18.73
C LYS A 118 19.46 4.50 19.34
N GLY A 119 20.55 3.96 18.78
CA GLY A 119 21.25 2.78 19.31
C GLY A 119 20.60 1.44 18.99
N PHE A 120 19.73 1.39 17.99
CA PHE A 120 19.09 0.15 17.53
C PHE A 120 19.86 -0.53 16.39
N THR A 121 19.87 -1.87 16.42
CA THR A 121 20.41 -2.72 15.36
C THR A 121 19.35 -3.58 14.70
N ASP A 122 18.15 -3.66 15.28
CA ASP A 122 16.98 -4.36 14.75
C ASP A 122 15.85 -3.37 14.45
N VAL A 123 15.38 -3.37 13.21
CA VAL A 123 14.31 -2.46 12.74
C VAL A 123 12.95 -2.75 13.39
N THR A 124 12.70 -4.00 13.83
CA THR A 124 11.46 -4.33 14.53
C THR A 124 11.45 -3.72 15.92
N ALA A 125 12.54 -3.89 16.68
CA ALA A 125 12.68 -3.25 17.98
C ALA A 125 12.61 -1.72 17.88
N PHE A 126 13.18 -1.12 16.83
CA PHE A 126 13.06 0.32 16.56
C PHE A 126 11.61 0.75 16.27
N CYS A 127 10.83 -0.05 15.54
CA CYS A 127 9.41 0.24 15.29
C CYS A 127 8.56 0.11 16.57
N ASP A 128 8.88 -0.84 17.44
CA ASP A 128 8.22 -1.02 18.72
C ASP A 128 8.49 0.17 19.67
N ASP A 129 9.74 0.62 19.74
CA ASP A 129 10.14 1.80 20.50
C ASP A 129 9.48 3.09 19.99
N ILE A 130 9.41 3.28 18.67
CA ILE A 130 8.65 4.38 18.06
C ILE A 130 7.18 4.36 18.52
N LEU A 131 6.55 3.18 18.52
CA LEU A 131 5.16 3.07 18.96
C LEU A 131 4.99 3.42 20.44
N GLU A 132 5.88 2.93 21.30
CA GLU A 132 5.84 3.19 22.76
C GLU A 132 6.06 4.66 23.09
N GLU A 133 7.09 5.29 22.50
CA GLU A 133 7.49 6.65 22.81
C GLU A 133 6.62 7.73 22.13
N THR A 134 6.07 7.44 20.96
CA THR A 134 5.37 8.46 20.16
C THR A 134 3.88 8.19 19.95
N GLY A 135 3.42 6.95 20.15
CA GLY A 135 2.07 6.52 19.77
C GLY A 135 1.86 6.41 18.26
N VAL A 136 2.95 6.46 17.45
CA VAL A 136 2.87 6.35 15.99
C VAL A 136 3.13 4.90 15.57
N ALA A 137 2.10 4.24 15.05
CA ALA A 137 2.22 2.88 14.54
C ALA A 137 2.85 2.86 13.12
N VAL A 138 4.02 2.25 13.02
CA VAL A 138 4.72 1.98 11.75
C VAL A 138 4.90 0.47 11.59
N VAL A 139 5.23 0.00 10.39
CA VAL A 139 5.40 -1.43 10.13
C VAL A 139 6.85 -1.71 9.78
N THR A 140 7.45 -2.69 10.47
CA THR A 140 8.83 -3.12 10.21
C THR A 140 9.03 -3.55 8.75
N GLY A 141 10.15 -3.14 8.16
CA GLY A 141 10.57 -3.57 6.82
C GLY A 141 11.06 -5.01 6.77
N ALA A 142 11.38 -5.62 7.91
CA ALA A 142 11.88 -7.00 7.98
C ALA A 142 10.91 -8.01 7.33
N GLY A 143 9.59 -7.84 7.53
CA GLY A 143 8.56 -8.65 6.88
C GLY A 143 8.50 -8.53 5.34
N PHE A 144 9.20 -7.54 4.77
CA PHE A 144 9.33 -7.29 3.33
C PHE A 144 10.77 -7.59 2.83
N GLY A 145 11.63 -8.16 3.67
CA GLY A 145 13.03 -8.44 3.34
C GLY A 145 13.94 -7.20 3.35
N ALA A 146 13.51 -6.10 3.99
CA ALA A 146 14.24 -4.82 4.05
C ALA A 146 14.49 -4.42 5.53
N ASN A 147 15.55 -4.94 6.11
CA ASN A 147 15.88 -4.77 7.53
C ASN A 147 16.31 -3.34 7.93
N ASP A 148 16.53 -2.47 6.94
CA ASP A 148 16.90 -1.07 7.12
C ASP A 148 15.73 -0.10 6.87
N ASN A 149 14.52 -0.62 6.63
CA ASN A 149 13.37 0.19 6.26
C ASN A 149 12.19 -0.01 7.22
N LEU A 150 11.33 0.99 7.30
CA LEU A 150 9.99 0.84 7.87
C LEU A 150 8.93 1.34 6.88
N ARG A 151 7.69 0.90 7.06
CA ARG A 151 6.56 1.30 6.21
C ARG A 151 5.61 2.21 6.97
N MET A 152 5.31 3.36 6.40
CA MET A 152 4.33 4.33 6.86
C MET A 152 3.14 4.35 5.89
N SER A 153 1.91 4.24 6.40
CA SER A 153 0.71 4.42 5.59
C SER A 153 0.27 5.90 5.63
N TYR A 154 -0.14 6.45 4.49
CA TYR A 154 -0.80 7.77 4.45
C TYR A 154 -2.29 7.69 4.13
N ALA A 155 -2.91 6.55 4.45
CA ALA A 155 -4.35 6.32 4.28
C ALA A 155 -5.16 6.77 5.51
N THR A 156 -4.88 7.99 6.01
CA THR A 156 -5.64 8.67 7.07
C THR A 156 -5.75 10.15 6.78
N ASP A 157 -6.40 10.94 7.62
CA ASP A 157 -6.56 12.39 7.41
C ASP A 157 -5.22 13.15 7.51
N MET A 158 -5.18 14.32 6.88
CA MET A 158 -3.96 15.13 6.78
C MET A 158 -3.44 15.61 8.14
N ALA A 159 -4.34 15.96 9.06
CA ALA A 159 -3.94 16.47 10.37
C ALA A 159 -3.23 15.39 11.18
N THR A 160 -3.77 14.17 11.19
CA THR A 160 -3.17 12.98 11.81
C THR A 160 -1.80 12.66 11.19
N LEU A 161 -1.66 12.78 9.86
CA LEU A 161 -0.39 12.52 9.17
C LEU A 161 0.69 13.51 9.58
N VAL A 162 0.37 14.80 9.59
CA VAL A 162 1.31 15.86 9.98
C VAL A 162 1.70 15.74 11.46
N ASP A 163 0.75 15.46 12.33
CA ASP A 163 1.01 15.24 13.76
C ASP A 163 1.95 14.03 13.97
N ALA A 164 1.69 12.90 13.29
CA ALA A 164 2.54 11.72 13.39
C ALA A 164 3.99 12.01 12.93
N VAL A 165 4.16 12.71 11.82
CA VAL A 165 5.51 13.09 11.33
C VAL A 165 6.22 14.02 12.32
N ASN A 166 5.52 14.98 12.91
CA ASN A 166 6.08 15.88 13.92
C ASN A 166 6.51 15.14 15.18
N ARG A 167 5.72 14.17 15.65
CA ARG A 167 6.07 13.31 16.79
C ARG A 167 7.34 12.50 16.50
N LEU A 168 7.44 11.90 15.32
CA LEU A 168 8.64 11.17 14.90
C LEU A 168 9.87 12.08 14.83
N LYS A 169 9.71 13.31 14.33
CA LYS A 169 10.80 14.29 14.30
C LYS A 169 11.27 14.66 15.70
N THR A 170 10.35 14.98 16.62
CA THR A 170 10.65 15.28 18.01
C THR A 170 11.36 14.11 18.71
N TYR A 171 10.88 12.88 18.50
CA TYR A 171 11.50 11.67 19.01
C TYR A 171 12.94 11.51 18.53
N MET A 172 13.22 11.78 17.26
CA MET A 172 14.57 11.66 16.69
C MET A 172 15.52 12.80 17.14
N GLU A 173 14.98 13.94 17.54
CA GLU A 173 15.76 15.11 18.04
C GLU A 173 16.04 15.04 19.55
N ALA A 174 15.33 14.22 20.30
CA ALA A 174 15.54 13.95 21.74
C ALA A 174 16.71 12.99 21.98
#